data_2fcedc7b90982bccde8a6442dc4728dc
#
_entry.id   2fcedc7b90982bccde8a6442dc4728dc
#
_cell.length_a   1.000
_cell.length_b   1.000
_cell.length_c   1.000
_cell.angle_alpha   90.00
_cell.angle_beta   90.00
_cell.angle_gamma   90.00
#
_symmetry.space_group_name_H-M   'P 1'
#
loop_
_entity.id
_entity.type
_entity.pdbx_description
1 polymer ?
#
loop_
_entity_poly.entity_id
_entity_poly.type
_entity_poly.pdbx_seq_one_letter_code
_entity_poly.pdbx_strand_id
1 'polypeptide(L)'
;MFKIVIVDDDRQMQAIIRDKIKEKTDAFRDAKIQIFSSAEAFLAEAKQEEHGEEGDLFFVDIELGDGITGLEFGRILRKKYPNRGLVFLTSHKEFAMESYEIEADQYILKEQMDKRLPGILEKLMYRLGAERNQYRMLRNEDGEQKIYFREMICIHKRKMGTVSYTHLRAH
;
A
#
# COMPACT_ATOMS: atom_id res chain seq x y z
N MET A 1 -0.77 13.44 0.20
CA MET A 1 -0.85 12.82 1.55
C MET A 1 -0.57 11.34 1.43
N PHE A 2 0.29 10.76 2.27
CA PHE A 2 0.63 9.34 2.28
C PHE A 2 -0.38 8.58 3.16
N LYS A 3 -1.01 7.52 2.62
CA LYS A 3 -2.02 6.77 3.36
C LYS A 3 -1.45 5.44 3.87
N ILE A 4 -1.55 5.21 5.17
CA ILE A 4 -1.18 3.96 5.83
C ILE A 4 -2.45 3.28 6.31
N VAL A 5 -2.62 2.02 5.96
CA VAL A 5 -3.77 1.21 6.36
C VAL A 5 -3.30 0.13 7.33
N ILE A 6 -3.99 0.00 8.45
CA ILE A 6 -3.79 -1.05 9.45
C ILE A 6 -5.03 -1.93 9.44
N VAL A 7 -4.86 -3.24 9.30
CA VAL A 7 -5.94 -4.23 9.38
C VAL A 7 -5.55 -5.29 10.41
N ASP A 8 -6.24 -5.28 11.55
CA ASP A 8 -6.00 -6.15 12.69
C ASP A 8 -7.32 -6.19 13.50
N ASP A 9 -7.78 -7.34 13.95
CA ASP A 9 -9.04 -7.47 14.70
C ASP A 9 -8.89 -7.14 16.20
N ASP A 10 -7.66 -7.11 16.71
CA ASP A 10 -7.34 -6.72 18.09
C ASP A 10 -7.21 -5.19 18.23
N ARG A 11 -8.15 -4.56 18.90
CA ARG A 11 -8.17 -3.11 19.17
C ARG A 11 -6.95 -2.62 19.94
N GLN A 12 -6.40 -3.42 20.84
CA GLN A 12 -5.20 -3.04 21.60
C GLN A 12 -3.99 -3.01 20.67
N MET A 13 -3.87 -4.04 19.83
CA MET A 13 -2.80 -4.12 18.85
C MET A 13 -2.90 -3.00 17.81
N GLN A 14 -4.09 -2.70 17.32
CA GLN A 14 -4.34 -1.54 16.44
C GLN A 14 -3.81 -0.24 17.03
N ALA A 15 -4.07 0.01 18.32
CA ALA A 15 -3.60 1.21 19.01
C ALA A 15 -2.07 1.24 19.13
N ILE A 16 -1.45 0.11 19.49
CA ILE A 16 0.01 -0.01 19.61
C ILE A 16 0.69 0.22 18.24
N ILE A 17 0.21 -0.42 17.19
CA ILE A 17 0.74 -0.27 15.81
C ILE A 17 0.61 1.19 15.37
N ARG A 18 -0.57 1.78 15.55
CA ARG A 18 -0.83 3.18 15.21
C ARG A 18 0.13 4.12 15.89
N ASP A 19 0.32 3.97 17.21
CA ASP A 19 1.14 4.88 18.00
C ASP A 19 2.63 4.77 17.61
N LYS A 20 3.12 3.56 17.35
CA LYS A 20 4.48 3.34 16.81
C LYS A 20 4.69 3.93 15.41
N ILE A 21 3.69 3.83 14.55
CA ILE A 21 3.73 4.44 13.22
C ILE A 21 3.73 5.96 13.36
N LYS A 22 2.86 6.54 14.20
CA LYS A 22 2.80 7.98 14.45
C LYS A 22 4.11 8.54 14.95
N GLU A 23 4.73 7.91 15.95
CA GLU A 23 6.02 8.33 16.49
C GLU A 23 7.07 8.53 15.40
N LYS A 24 7.05 7.72 14.34
CA LYS A 24 7.97 7.81 13.21
C LYS A 24 7.48 8.71 12.07
N THR A 25 6.15 8.83 11.91
CA THR A 25 5.55 9.61 10.82
C THR A 25 5.31 11.07 11.18
N ASP A 26 5.42 11.47 12.44
CA ASP A 26 5.34 12.89 12.84
C ASP A 26 6.42 13.75 12.16
N ALA A 27 7.55 13.14 11.78
CA ALA A 27 8.56 13.77 10.92
C ALA A 27 8.11 13.91 9.45
N PHE A 28 7.10 13.14 9.01
CA PHE A 28 6.50 13.16 7.67
C PHE A 28 5.10 13.79 7.78
N ARG A 29 5.00 15.10 7.75
CA ARG A 29 3.79 15.91 8.02
C ARG A 29 2.51 15.54 7.25
N ASP A 30 2.55 14.56 6.35
CA ASP A 30 1.47 14.23 5.41
C ASP A 30 1.04 12.74 5.44
N ALA A 31 1.19 12.03 6.56
CA ALA A 31 0.71 10.66 6.68
C ALA A 31 -0.68 10.60 7.33
N LYS A 32 -1.63 9.92 6.66
CA LYS A 32 -2.95 9.58 7.22
C LYS A 32 -2.97 8.09 7.54
N ILE A 33 -3.38 7.74 8.77
CA ILE A 33 -3.54 6.34 9.19
C ILE A 33 -5.03 6.03 9.23
N GLN A 34 -5.43 4.95 8.55
CA GLN A 34 -6.77 4.36 8.60
C GLN A 34 -6.66 2.97 9.25
N ILE A 35 -7.65 2.60 10.05
CA ILE A 35 -7.65 1.35 10.83
C ILE A 35 -8.95 0.61 10.56
N PHE A 36 -8.82 -0.68 10.26
CA PHE A 36 -9.92 -1.59 10.01
C PHE A 36 -9.78 -2.83 10.89
N SER A 37 -10.91 -3.34 11.37
CA SER A 37 -10.95 -4.57 12.18
C SER A 37 -11.06 -5.85 11.33
N SER A 38 -11.26 -5.73 10.02
CA SER A 38 -11.33 -6.86 9.10
C SER A 38 -11.01 -6.43 7.66
N ALA A 39 -10.68 -7.41 6.83
CA ALA A 39 -10.46 -7.21 5.39
C ALA A 39 -11.75 -6.73 4.69
N GLU A 40 -12.91 -7.26 5.10
CA GLU A 40 -14.22 -6.90 4.54
C GLU A 40 -14.56 -5.43 4.79
N ALA A 41 -14.25 -4.93 5.99
CA ALA A 41 -14.48 -3.53 6.34
C ALA A 41 -13.68 -2.60 5.41
N PHE A 42 -12.41 -2.90 5.19
CA PHE A 42 -11.58 -2.17 4.22
C PHE A 42 -12.16 -2.26 2.80
N LEU A 43 -12.49 -3.48 2.34
CA LEU A 43 -12.99 -3.70 0.98
C LEU A 43 -14.34 -3.02 0.73
N ALA A 44 -15.19 -2.90 1.75
CA ALA A 44 -16.46 -2.19 1.67
C ALA A 44 -16.25 -0.67 1.51
N GLU A 45 -15.32 -0.08 2.28
CA GLU A 45 -14.99 1.34 2.16
C GLU A 45 -14.31 1.65 0.83
N ALA A 46 -13.36 0.82 0.41
CA ALA A 46 -12.64 0.96 -0.85
C ALA A 46 -13.53 0.88 -2.11
N LYS A 47 -14.73 0.30 -2.02
CA LYS A 47 -15.72 0.30 -3.11
C LYS A 47 -16.48 1.63 -3.24
N GLN A 48 -16.51 2.43 -2.18
CA GLN A 48 -17.24 3.69 -2.13
C GLN A 48 -16.35 4.89 -2.51
N GLU A 49 -15.03 4.73 -2.46
CA GLU A 49 -14.09 5.79 -2.86
C GLU A 49 -13.94 5.81 -4.39
N GLU A 50 -14.51 6.84 -5.04
CA GLU A 50 -14.49 7.02 -6.52
C GLU A 50 -13.09 7.27 -7.11
N HIS A 51 -12.06 7.52 -6.28
CA HIS A 51 -10.76 8.04 -6.73
C HIS A 51 -9.53 7.19 -6.45
N GLY A 52 -9.68 5.92 -6.03
CA GLY A 52 -8.54 4.98 -5.92
C GLY A 52 -7.48 5.37 -4.89
N GLU A 53 -7.84 6.15 -3.89
CA GLU A 53 -6.93 6.60 -2.83
C GLU A 53 -6.90 5.64 -1.63
N GLU A 54 -6.91 4.34 -1.85
CA GLU A 54 -7.23 3.34 -0.84
C GLU A 54 -6.08 3.00 0.12
N GLY A 55 -4.83 3.31 -0.20
CA GLY A 55 -3.67 3.10 0.66
C GLY A 55 -2.36 3.03 -0.10
N ASP A 56 -1.30 3.54 0.49
CA ASP A 56 0.06 3.44 -0.04
C ASP A 56 0.85 2.32 0.62
N LEU A 57 0.57 2.04 1.90
CA LEU A 57 1.23 1.02 2.71
C LEU A 57 0.22 0.33 3.62
N PHE A 58 0.20 -0.99 3.59
CA PHE A 58 -0.70 -1.83 4.36
C PHE A 58 0.08 -2.61 5.41
N PHE A 59 -0.40 -2.56 6.65
CA PHE A 59 -0.01 -3.44 7.75
C PHE A 59 -1.18 -4.36 8.02
N VAL A 60 -0.99 -5.65 7.86
CA VAL A 60 -2.07 -6.66 7.89
C VAL A 60 -1.71 -7.76 8.87
N ASP A 61 -2.59 -8.02 9.84
CA ASP A 61 -2.51 -9.27 10.58
C ASP A 61 -2.98 -10.45 9.73
N ILE A 62 -2.42 -11.61 9.95
CA ILE A 62 -2.80 -12.84 9.25
C ILE A 62 -4.09 -13.41 9.83
N GLU A 63 -4.26 -13.36 11.15
CA GLU A 63 -5.52 -13.73 11.80
C GLU A 63 -6.42 -12.49 11.92
N LEU A 64 -7.52 -12.50 11.20
CA LEU A 64 -8.53 -11.42 11.17
C LEU A 64 -9.91 -11.90 11.64
N GLY A 65 -9.94 -12.88 12.55
CA GLY A 65 -11.18 -13.48 13.03
C GLY A 65 -11.91 -14.33 11.97
N ASP A 66 -13.25 -14.37 12.06
CA ASP A 66 -14.10 -15.14 11.15
C ASP A 66 -14.30 -14.38 9.84
N GLY A 67 -13.66 -14.78 8.75
CA GLY A 67 -13.83 -14.13 7.46
C GLY A 67 -12.63 -14.31 6.53
N ILE A 68 -12.33 -13.28 5.74
CA ILE A 68 -11.16 -13.26 4.86
C ILE A 68 -9.90 -13.20 5.73
N THR A 69 -9.04 -14.21 5.61
CA THR A 69 -7.74 -14.22 6.32
C THR A 69 -6.82 -13.11 5.82
N GLY A 70 -5.85 -12.70 6.63
CA GLY A 70 -4.88 -11.69 6.20
C GLY A 70 -4.06 -12.12 4.98
N LEU A 71 -3.77 -13.42 4.83
CA LEU A 71 -3.08 -13.95 3.64
C LEU A 71 -3.94 -13.84 2.38
N GLU A 72 -5.22 -14.21 2.46
CA GLU A 72 -6.17 -14.03 1.34
C GLU A 72 -6.33 -12.55 0.99
N PHE A 73 -6.44 -11.71 2.01
CA PHE A 73 -6.50 -10.25 1.82
C PHE A 73 -5.21 -9.72 1.17
N GLY A 74 -4.05 -10.20 1.59
CA GLY A 74 -2.77 -9.87 0.95
C GLY A 74 -2.74 -10.22 -0.54
N ARG A 75 -3.27 -11.39 -0.93
CA ARG A 75 -3.40 -11.77 -2.35
C ARG A 75 -4.34 -10.82 -3.12
N ILE A 76 -5.46 -10.42 -2.51
CA ILE A 76 -6.39 -9.44 -3.09
C ILE A 76 -5.68 -8.10 -3.28
N LEU A 77 -4.97 -7.61 -2.24
CA LEU A 77 -4.22 -6.36 -2.30
C LEU A 77 -3.15 -6.40 -3.41
N ARG A 78 -2.38 -7.47 -3.50
CA ARG A 78 -1.32 -7.60 -4.50
C ARG A 78 -1.86 -7.63 -5.92
N LYS A 79 -3.01 -8.30 -6.14
CA LYS A 79 -3.70 -8.32 -7.43
C LYS A 79 -4.26 -6.94 -7.81
N LYS A 80 -4.85 -6.23 -6.87
CA LYS A 80 -5.50 -4.93 -7.11
C LYS A 80 -4.51 -3.77 -7.08
N TYR A 81 -3.50 -3.84 -6.22
CA TYR A 81 -2.52 -2.77 -5.95
C TYR A 81 -1.08 -3.30 -5.96
N PRO A 82 -0.55 -3.75 -7.10
CA PRO A 82 0.73 -4.47 -7.18
C PRO A 82 1.93 -3.66 -6.65
N ASN A 83 1.88 -2.34 -6.76
CA ASN A 83 2.99 -1.45 -6.39
C ASN A 83 2.85 -0.84 -4.99
N ARG A 84 1.83 -1.22 -4.21
CA ARG A 84 1.65 -0.72 -2.85
C ARG A 84 2.47 -1.54 -1.85
N GLY A 85 2.88 -0.90 -0.75
CA GLY A 85 3.58 -1.59 0.33
C GLY A 85 2.65 -2.56 1.06
N LEU A 86 3.11 -3.78 1.30
CA LEU A 86 2.40 -4.80 2.07
C LEU A 86 3.33 -5.40 3.12
N VAL A 87 2.96 -5.26 4.38
CA VAL A 87 3.67 -5.80 5.53
C VAL A 87 2.72 -6.68 6.33
N PHE A 88 3.05 -7.95 6.50
CA PHE A 88 2.36 -8.77 7.48
C PHE A 88 2.95 -8.53 8.87
N LEU A 89 2.08 -8.28 9.83
CA LEU A 89 2.41 -8.06 11.24
C LEU A 89 1.56 -8.99 12.09
N THR A 90 2.13 -10.13 12.50
CA THR A 90 1.40 -11.25 13.06
C THR A 90 2.15 -11.93 14.21
N SER A 91 1.43 -12.68 15.05
CA SER A 91 2.02 -13.55 16.08
C SER A 91 2.46 -14.90 15.55
N HIS A 92 2.07 -15.29 14.34
CA HIS A 92 2.32 -16.58 13.71
C HIS A 92 3.65 -16.61 12.97
N LYS A 93 4.45 -17.65 13.15
CA LYS A 93 5.77 -17.83 12.50
C LYS A 93 5.66 -18.67 11.22
N GLU A 94 4.67 -19.55 11.17
CA GLU A 94 4.47 -20.59 10.17
C GLU A 94 4.14 -20.05 8.78
N PHE A 95 3.53 -18.86 8.68
CA PHE A 95 3.07 -18.30 7.42
C PHE A 95 4.12 -17.45 6.66
N ALA A 96 5.38 -17.47 7.13
CA ALA A 96 6.43 -16.68 6.48
C ALA A 96 6.67 -17.06 5.01
N MET A 97 6.59 -18.36 4.69
CA MET A 97 6.74 -18.84 3.31
C MET A 97 5.59 -18.37 2.41
N GLU A 98 4.35 -18.45 2.88
CA GLU A 98 3.18 -18.00 2.14
C GLU A 98 3.22 -16.49 1.91
N SER A 99 3.70 -15.72 2.88
CA SER A 99 3.87 -14.27 2.74
C SER A 99 4.86 -13.90 1.63
N TYR A 100 5.90 -14.71 1.44
CA TYR A 100 6.85 -14.56 0.35
C TYR A 100 6.22 -14.84 -1.03
N GLU A 101 5.38 -15.87 -1.13
CA GLU A 101 4.63 -16.18 -2.36
C GLU A 101 3.64 -15.06 -2.75
N ILE A 102 3.14 -14.32 -1.76
CA ILE A 102 2.28 -13.15 -1.95
C ILE A 102 3.09 -11.91 -2.37
N GLU A 103 4.43 -12.01 -2.39
CA GLU A 103 5.33 -10.88 -2.63
C GLU A 103 5.16 -9.75 -1.59
N ALA A 104 4.93 -10.12 -0.32
CA ALA A 104 4.91 -9.15 0.76
C ALA A 104 6.28 -8.47 0.90
N ASP A 105 6.28 -7.16 1.13
CA ASP A 105 7.52 -6.41 1.32
C ASP A 105 8.26 -6.82 2.60
N GLN A 106 7.50 -7.13 3.64
CA GLN A 106 8.04 -7.59 4.91
C GLN A 106 7.06 -8.50 5.66
N TYR A 107 7.64 -9.36 6.49
CA TYR A 107 6.96 -10.18 7.47
C TYR A 107 7.56 -9.89 8.84
N ILE A 108 6.75 -9.42 9.78
CA ILE A 108 7.19 -9.01 11.12
C ILE A 108 6.38 -9.76 12.15
N LEU A 109 7.07 -10.44 13.06
CA LEU A 109 6.41 -10.99 14.25
C LEU A 109 6.06 -9.85 15.22
N LYS A 110 4.84 -9.85 15.77
CA LYS A 110 4.38 -8.85 16.74
C LYS A 110 5.35 -8.69 17.92
N GLU A 111 5.98 -9.78 18.37
CA GLU A 111 7.03 -9.77 19.41
C GLU A 111 8.32 -9.04 18.99
N GLN A 112 8.59 -8.88 17.71
CA GLN A 112 9.76 -8.19 17.15
C GLN A 112 9.45 -6.78 16.63
N MET A 113 8.20 -6.35 16.75
CA MET A 113 7.70 -5.10 16.19
C MET A 113 8.51 -3.89 16.66
N ASP A 114 8.80 -3.79 17.95
CA ASP A 114 9.52 -2.66 18.53
C ASP A 114 10.89 -2.44 17.88
N LYS A 115 11.57 -3.54 17.57
CA LYS A 115 12.90 -3.50 16.99
C LYS A 115 12.89 -3.30 15.48
N ARG A 116 11.94 -3.92 14.77
CA ARG A 116 11.97 -4.02 13.30
C ARG A 116 11.12 -2.96 12.60
N LEU A 117 9.94 -2.62 13.16
CA LEU A 117 8.99 -1.73 12.51
C LEU A 117 9.57 -0.35 12.16
N PRO A 118 10.33 0.33 13.04
CA PRO A 118 10.83 1.67 12.74
C PRO A 118 11.69 1.73 11.46
N GLY A 119 12.66 0.85 11.33
CA GLY A 119 13.55 0.83 10.15
C GLY A 119 12.85 0.37 8.87
N ILE A 120 11.89 -0.55 8.99
CA ILE A 120 11.08 -1.02 7.86
C ILE A 120 10.16 0.09 7.37
N LEU A 121 9.50 0.79 8.28
CA LEU A 121 8.60 1.90 7.96
C LEU A 121 9.36 3.01 7.21
N GLU A 122 10.52 3.43 7.72
CA GLU A 122 11.35 4.44 7.07
C GLU A 122 11.74 4.03 5.65
N LYS A 123 12.23 2.79 5.47
CA LYS A 123 12.63 2.25 4.17
C LYS A 123 11.48 2.21 3.18
N LEU A 124 10.29 1.73 3.62
CA LEU A 124 9.12 1.62 2.76
C LEU A 124 8.55 3.00 2.40
N MET A 125 8.46 3.93 3.36
CA MET A 125 8.01 5.29 3.08
C MET A 125 8.94 6.02 2.11
N TYR A 126 10.26 5.84 2.23
CA TYR A 126 11.21 6.42 1.30
C TYR A 126 11.02 5.86 -0.12
N ARG A 127 10.94 4.52 -0.27
CA ARG A 127 10.72 3.87 -1.58
C ARG A 127 9.41 4.31 -2.22
N LEU A 128 8.30 4.15 -1.51
CA LEU A 128 6.96 4.47 -2.03
C LEU A 128 6.80 5.98 -2.28
N GLY A 129 7.43 6.82 -1.48
CA GLY A 129 7.46 8.27 -1.70
C GLY A 129 8.25 8.66 -2.94
N ALA A 130 9.39 8.00 -3.19
CA ALA A 130 10.18 8.20 -4.40
C ALA A 130 9.41 7.78 -5.65
N GLU A 131 8.78 6.59 -5.63
CA GLU A 131 7.96 6.09 -6.73
C GLU A 131 6.76 7.01 -7.01
N ARG A 132 6.13 7.55 -5.96
CA ARG A 132 5.01 8.47 -6.07
C ARG A 132 5.38 9.78 -6.77
N ASN A 133 6.61 10.24 -6.58
CA ASN A 133 7.10 11.49 -7.15
C ASN A 133 7.77 11.30 -8.51
N GLN A 134 7.98 10.08 -8.99
CA GLN A 134 8.51 9.83 -10.33
C GLN A 134 7.49 10.27 -11.38
N TYR A 135 7.98 11.04 -12.36
CA TYR A 135 7.17 11.54 -13.46
C TYR A 135 7.99 11.59 -14.76
N ARG A 136 7.29 11.64 -15.89
CA ARG A 136 7.87 12.04 -17.18
C ARG A 136 7.20 13.30 -17.70
N MET A 137 8.00 14.14 -18.34
CA MET A 137 7.48 15.24 -19.14
C MET A 137 7.12 14.69 -20.51
N LEU A 138 5.88 14.83 -20.89
CA LEU A 138 5.41 14.50 -22.24
C LEU A 138 5.12 15.79 -22.98
N ARG A 139 5.61 15.86 -24.21
CA ARG A 139 5.31 16.95 -25.13
C ARG A 139 4.28 16.44 -26.15
N ASN A 140 3.16 17.10 -26.23
CA ASN A 140 2.10 16.88 -27.22
C ASN A 140 1.76 18.21 -27.93
N GLU A 141 0.75 18.20 -28.80
CA GLU A 141 0.31 19.40 -29.54
C GLU A 141 -0.21 20.51 -28.61
N ASP A 142 -0.70 20.16 -27.43
CA ASP A 142 -1.22 21.09 -26.40
C ASP A 142 -0.13 21.65 -25.48
N GLY A 143 1.13 21.18 -25.61
CA GLY A 143 2.27 21.64 -24.80
C GLY A 143 2.97 20.53 -24.01
N GLU A 144 3.66 20.91 -22.93
CA GLU A 144 4.36 19.98 -22.06
C GLU A 144 3.49 19.64 -20.83
N GLN A 145 3.26 18.34 -20.61
CA GLN A 145 2.50 17.84 -19.48
C GLN A 145 3.36 16.92 -18.59
N LYS A 146 3.26 17.12 -17.27
CA LYS A 146 3.88 16.28 -16.28
C LYS A 146 2.96 15.10 -15.96
N ILE A 147 3.41 13.86 -16.27
CA ILE A 147 2.67 12.63 -15.96
C ILE A 147 3.44 11.81 -14.93
N TYR A 148 2.83 11.55 -13.80
CA TYR A 148 3.42 10.71 -12.75
C TYR A 148 3.27 9.24 -13.11
N PHE A 149 4.30 8.40 -12.83
CA PHE A 149 4.27 6.98 -13.15
C PHE A 149 3.11 6.23 -12.47
N ARG A 150 2.68 6.66 -11.30
CA ARG A 150 1.50 6.12 -10.62
C ARG A 150 0.19 6.29 -11.42
N GLU A 151 0.15 7.25 -12.34
CA GLU A 151 -1.01 7.56 -13.18
C GLU A 151 -0.93 6.85 -14.54
N MET A 152 0.20 6.21 -14.84
CA MET A 152 0.41 5.47 -16.08
C MET A 152 -0.09 4.03 -15.93
N ILE A 153 -1.12 3.67 -16.69
CA ILE A 153 -1.64 2.30 -16.73
C ILE A 153 -0.93 1.49 -17.80
N CYS A 154 -0.67 2.09 -18.93
CA CYS A 154 0.10 1.42 -19.96
C CYS A 154 0.72 2.40 -20.98
N ILE A 155 1.87 2.00 -21.54
CA ILE A 155 2.54 2.72 -22.61
C ILE A 155 2.60 1.77 -23.81
N HIS A 156 1.87 2.09 -24.89
CA HIS A 156 1.94 1.31 -26.14
C HIS A 156 2.81 2.01 -27.17
N LYS A 157 3.82 1.28 -27.68
CA LYS A 157 4.62 1.75 -28.82
C LYS A 157 3.92 1.32 -30.11
N ARG A 158 3.39 2.24 -30.87
CA ARG A 158 2.90 1.96 -32.24
C ARG A 158 4.06 1.90 -33.22
N LYS A 159 3.95 1.05 -34.27
CA LYS A 159 4.98 0.75 -35.27
C LYS A 159 5.50 1.93 -36.12
N MET A 160 5.01 3.14 -35.93
CA MET A 160 5.43 4.36 -36.64
C MET A 160 6.01 5.47 -35.77
N GLY A 161 6.73 5.13 -34.70
CA GLY A 161 7.45 6.16 -33.94
C GLY A 161 6.59 7.03 -33.00
N THR A 162 5.27 6.88 -33.03
CA THR A 162 4.37 7.60 -32.13
C THR A 162 4.13 6.79 -30.89
N VAL A 163 4.38 7.38 -29.73
CA VAL A 163 4.06 6.79 -28.43
C VAL A 163 2.69 7.29 -28.01
N SER A 164 1.70 6.42 -27.91
CA SER A 164 0.40 6.79 -27.34
C SER A 164 0.32 6.36 -25.88
N TYR A 165 -0.17 7.26 -25.05
CA TYR A 165 -0.36 7.04 -23.63
C TYR A 165 -1.87 6.92 -23.38
N THR A 166 -2.29 5.85 -22.74
CA THR A 166 -3.68 5.74 -22.29
C THR A 166 -3.73 6.21 -20.83
N HIS A 167 -4.33 7.35 -20.62
CA HIS A 167 -4.71 7.86 -19.33
C HIS A 167 -6.15 7.43 -19.08
N LEU A 168 -6.37 6.44 -18.23
CA LEU A 168 -7.71 6.17 -17.71
C LEU A 168 -7.94 7.11 -16.52
N ARG A 169 -8.39 8.34 -16.79
CA ARG A 169 -9.26 9.00 -15.84
C ARG A 169 -10.59 8.29 -15.93
N ALA A 170 -10.96 7.55 -14.90
CA ALA A 170 -12.35 7.19 -14.71
C ALA A 170 -13.14 8.50 -14.55
N HIS A 171 -14.03 8.75 -15.47
CA HIS A 171 -15.13 9.70 -15.31
C HIS A 171 -16.20 9.02 -14.48
#